data_f15e8a9fc37a90150acb023e1e5efb52
#
_entry.id   f15e8a9fc37a90150acb023e1e5efb52
#
_cell.length_a   1.000
_cell.length_b   1.000
_cell.length_c   1.000
_cell.angle_alpha   90.00
_cell.angle_beta   90.00
_cell.angle_gamma   90.00
#
_symmetry.space_group_name_H-M   'P 1'
#
loop_
_entity.id
_entity.type
_entity.pdbx_description
1 polymer ?
#
loop_
_entity_poly.entity_id
_entity_poly.type
_entity_poly.pdbx_seq_one_letter_code
_entity_poly.pdbx_strand_id
1 'polypeptide(L)'
;GHSTLWNAQLRYKFGRERKWSVAGQFFSNKADGEAILTKDVEWDGDIFREGSLVGGGVKMQITRLFFGRSLIKNKQQDFGIGAGVHNLDVEAYIEGNIAKNEGDFEYSYDDVGFSQILPNIGAWYNFSPAKRWLLHARVDWISADIGDYDGTMWNTTVGVNFQAWRHVGFDVYWQYFNLNGGAEKDDWRGSLDMTYS
;
A
#
# COMPACT_ATOMS: atom_id res chain seq x y z
N GLY A 1 3.29 8.79 -19.50
CA GLY A 1 2.49 8.35 -18.36
C GLY A 1 2.51 9.40 -17.26
N HIS A 2 1.43 9.50 -16.55
CA HIS A 2 1.29 10.36 -15.38
C HIS A 2 1.14 9.50 -14.12
N SER A 3 1.68 9.98 -13.00
CA SER A 3 1.44 9.36 -11.71
C SER A 3 0.99 10.41 -10.71
N THR A 4 -0.02 10.08 -9.94
CA THR A 4 -0.53 10.92 -8.86
C THR A 4 -0.52 10.14 -7.56
N LEU A 5 0.13 10.69 -6.55
CA LEU A 5 0.25 10.07 -5.24
C LEU A 5 -0.36 10.98 -4.17
N TRP A 6 -1.24 10.40 -3.36
CA TRP A 6 -1.82 11.04 -2.17
C TRP A 6 -1.52 10.21 -0.94
N ASN A 7 -1.11 10.88 0.11
CA ASN A 7 -0.91 10.25 1.42
C ASN A 7 -1.40 11.22 2.51
N ALA A 8 -2.33 10.74 3.33
CA ALA A 8 -2.84 11.47 4.47
C ALA A 8 -2.85 10.57 5.70
N GLN A 9 -2.41 11.09 6.83
CA GLN A 9 -2.38 10.36 8.09
C GLN A 9 -2.90 11.24 9.22
N LEU A 10 -3.76 10.65 10.05
CA LEU A 10 -4.24 11.24 11.29
C LEU A 10 -3.97 10.29 12.45
N ARG A 11 -3.45 10.81 13.56
CA ARG A 11 -3.27 10.04 14.80
C ARG A 11 -3.83 10.82 15.97
N TYR A 12 -4.66 10.15 16.76
CA TYR A 12 -5.23 10.69 17.98
C TYR A 12 -4.80 9.86 19.19
N LYS A 13 -4.27 10.52 20.22
CA LYS A 13 -3.86 9.87 21.48
C LYS A 13 -4.81 10.26 22.60
N PHE A 14 -5.28 9.27 23.36
CA PHE A 14 -6.27 9.45 24.40
C PHE A 14 -6.02 8.57 25.63
N GLY A 15 -6.91 8.65 26.61
CA GLY A 15 -6.81 7.93 27.87
C GLY A 15 -5.81 8.53 28.85
N ARG A 16 -5.68 7.89 30.02
CA ARG A 16 -4.75 8.33 31.05
C ARG A 16 -3.32 8.26 30.51
N GLU A 17 -2.56 9.34 30.70
CA GLU A 17 -1.19 9.51 30.21
C GLU A 17 -1.08 9.40 28.66
N ARG A 18 -2.21 9.49 27.94
CA ARG A 18 -2.26 9.36 26.49
C ARG A 18 -1.58 8.08 25.96
N LYS A 19 -1.77 6.98 26.66
CA LYS A 19 -1.19 5.68 26.31
C LYS A 19 -1.94 4.98 25.17
N TRP A 20 -3.19 5.32 24.95
CA TRP A 20 -3.99 4.78 23.86
C TRP A 20 -3.89 5.66 22.62
N SER A 21 -3.90 5.05 21.46
CA SER A 21 -3.91 5.78 20.20
C SER A 21 -4.78 5.08 19.16
N VAL A 22 -5.43 5.89 18.35
CA VAL A 22 -6.03 5.49 17.09
C VAL A 22 -5.35 6.25 15.96
N ALA A 23 -5.03 5.56 14.88
CA ALA A 23 -4.44 6.16 13.70
C ALA A 23 -5.22 5.73 12.46
N GLY A 24 -5.54 6.68 11.60
CA GLY A 24 -6.06 6.48 10.27
C GLY A 24 -5.02 6.92 9.24
N GLN A 25 -4.89 6.18 8.17
CA GLN A 25 -4.05 6.53 7.03
C GLN A 25 -4.79 6.21 5.75
N PHE A 26 -4.69 7.11 4.81
CA PHE A 26 -5.14 6.93 3.45
C PHE A 26 -3.97 7.14 2.51
N PHE A 27 -3.75 6.18 1.65
CA PHE A 27 -2.76 6.22 0.59
C PHE A 27 -3.45 5.92 -0.74
N SER A 28 -3.15 6.69 -1.76
CA SER A 28 -3.63 6.45 -3.12
C SER A 28 -2.51 6.72 -4.10
N ASN A 29 -2.26 5.78 -4.96
CA ASN A 29 -1.36 5.91 -6.10
C ASN A 29 -2.11 5.55 -7.37
N LYS A 30 -2.14 6.46 -8.33
CA LYS A 30 -2.67 6.24 -9.67
C LYS A 30 -1.53 6.46 -10.66
N ALA A 31 -1.30 5.47 -11.51
CA ALA A 31 -0.37 5.56 -12.62
C ALA A 31 -1.11 5.20 -13.90
N ASP A 32 -1.05 6.06 -14.89
CA ASP A 32 -1.68 5.89 -16.20
C ASP A 32 -0.70 6.20 -17.33
N GLY A 33 -0.94 5.60 -18.47
CA GLY A 33 -0.13 5.78 -19.65
C GLY A 33 -0.86 5.34 -20.90
N GLU A 34 -0.33 5.76 -22.04
CA GLU A 34 -0.81 5.37 -23.35
C GLU A 34 0.31 4.66 -24.11
N ALA A 35 -0.06 3.68 -24.91
CA ALA A 35 0.86 2.94 -25.76
C ALA A 35 0.18 2.53 -27.07
N ILE A 36 1.00 2.35 -28.12
CA ILE A 36 0.54 1.70 -29.33
C ILE A 36 0.85 0.22 -29.20
N LEU A 37 -0.15 -0.62 -29.39
CA LEU A 37 0.02 -2.06 -29.30
C LEU A 37 0.89 -2.60 -30.41
N THR A 38 1.86 -3.44 -30.07
CA THR A 38 2.73 -4.15 -31.01
C THR A 38 2.26 -5.57 -31.33
N LYS A 39 1.15 -5.99 -30.72
CA LYS A 39 0.44 -7.25 -30.95
C LYS A 39 -0.98 -7.12 -30.43
N ASP A 40 -1.87 -8.01 -30.87
CA ASP A 40 -3.22 -8.09 -30.31
C ASP A 40 -3.16 -8.41 -28.80
N VAL A 41 -3.96 -7.74 -28.01
CA VAL A 41 -4.09 -7.95 -26.55
C VAL A 41 -5.54 -8.28 -26.26
N GLU A 42 -5.78 -9.41 -25.59
CA GLU A 42 -7.09 -9.79 -25.06
C GLU A 42 -7.15 -9.39 -23.58
N TRP A 43 -8.21 -8.66 -23.22
CA TRP A 43 -8.46 -8.22 -21.87
C TRP A 43 -9.96 -8.33 -21.58
N ASP A 44 -10.31 -9.05 -20.55
CA ASP A 44 -11.69 -9.28 -20.07
C ASP A 44 -12.70 -9.67 -21.18
N GLY A 45 -12.21 -10.40 -22.21
CA GLY A 45 -13.01 -10.84 -23.38
C GLY A 45 -13.01 -9.90 -24.57
N ASP A 46 -12.46 -8.69 -24.45
CA ASP A 46 -12.29 -7.76 -25.55
C ASP A 46 -10.89 -7.88 -26.19
N ILE A 47 -10.83 -7.72 -27.53
CA ILE A 47 -9.59 -7.83 -28.30
C ILE A 47 -9.17 -6.44 -28.80
N PHE A 48 -8.09 -5.91 -28.23
CA PHE A 48 -7.43 -4.70 -28.70
C PHE A 48 -6.39 -5.05 -29.75
N ARG A 49 -6.56 -4.57 -30.97
CA ARG A 49 -5.74 -4.93 -32.12
C ARG A 49 -4.37 -4.29 -32.10
N GLU A 50 -3.39 -4.99 -32.68
CA GLU A 50 -2.07 -4.42 -33.02
C GLU A 50 -2.21 -3.09 -33.79
N GLY A 51 -1.39 -2.10 -33.45
CA GLY A 51 -1.42 -0.76 -34.02
C GLY A 51 -2.45 0.19 -33.41
N SER A 52 -3.34 -0.28 -32.52
CA SER A 52 -4.28 0.59 -31.80
C SER A 52 -3.58 1.40 -30.73
N LEU A 53 -3.99 2.68 -30.58
CA LEU A 53 -3.62 3.46 -29.41
C LEU A 53 -4.52 3.03 -28.25
N VAL A 54 -3.91 2.56 -27.18
CA VAL A 54 -4.61 2.17 -25.95
C VAL A 54 -4.11 2.98 -24.79
N GLY A 55 -5.03 3.39 -23.93
CA GLY A 55 -4.76 3.90 -22.60
C GLY A 55 -4.85 2.77 -21.59
N GLY A 56 -4.13 2.89 -20.51
CA GLY A 56 -4.25 1.95 -19.41
C GLY A 56 -3.66 2.52 -18.15
N GLY A 57 -4.06 1.95 -17.02
CA GLY A 57 -3.54 2.41 -15.74
C GLY A 57 -3.81 1.45 -14.62
N VAL A 58 -3.13 1.72 -13.53
CA VAL A 58 -3.30 1.02 -12.26
C VAL A 58 -3.55 2.06 -11.18
N LYS A 59 -4.59 1.82 -10.40
CA LYS A 59 -4.92 2.60 -9.22
C LYS A 59 -4.83 1.70 -8.00
N MET A 60 -4.03 2.08 -7.03
CA MET A 60 -3.90 1.40 -5.75
C MET A 60 -4.31 2.35 -4.64
N GLN A 61 -5.22 1.90 -3.79
CA GLN A 61 -5.66 2.64 -2.62
C GLN A 61 -5.47 1.77 -1.38
N ILE A 62 -4.94 2.36 -0.33
CA ILE A 62 -4.79 1.69 0.96
C ILE A 62 -5.41 2.60 2.02
N THR A 63 -6.46 2.09 2.66
CA THR A 63 -7.04 2.71 3.84
C THR A 63 -6.67 1.89 5.07
N ARG A 64 -6.02 2.50 6.03
CA ARG A 64 -5.57 1.84 7.26
C ARG A 64 -6.26 2.44 8.46
N LEU A 65 -6.75 1.57 9.35
CA LEU A 65 -7.15 1.92 10.71
C LEU A 65 -6.33 1.10 11.69
N PHE A 66 -5.68 1.76 12.64
CA PHE A 66 -4.81 1.11 13.61
C PHE A 66 -5.10 1.62 15.02
N PHE A 67 -5.28 0.69 15.94
CA PHE A 67 -5.49 0.94 17.35
C PHE A 67 -4.31 0.39 18.15
N GLY A 68 -3.74 1.22 19.03
CA GLY A 68 -2.54 0.83 19.75
C GLY A 68 -2.48 1.34 21.18
N ARG A 69 -1.60 0.70 21.95
CA ARG A 69 -1.34 1.07 23.34
C ARG A 69 0.15 1.14 23.61
N SER A 70 0.59 2.24 24.20
CA SER A 70 1.93 2.36 24.76
C SER A 70 2.02 1.54 26.03
N LEU A 71 2.92 0.59 26.07
CA LEU A 71 3.24 -0.25 27.23
C LEU A 71 4.25 0.48 28.14
N ILE A 72 5.28 1.04 27.54
CA ILE A 72 6.26 1.90 28.20
C ILE A 72 6.09 3.30 27.63
N LYS A 73 5.86 4.27 28.50
CA LYS A 73 5.76 5.68 28.09
C LYS A 73 6.30 6.58 29.20
N ASN A 74 7.35 7.28 28.89
CA ASN A 74 7.95 8.28 29.74
C ASN A 74 8.46 9.47 28.89
N LYS A 75 9.26 10.35 29.45
CA LYS A 75 9.78 11.55 28.74
C LYS A 75 10.75 11.22 27.61
N GLN A 76 11.39 10.05 27.65
CA GLN A 76 12.42 9.65 26.70
C GLN A 76 12.00 8.51 25.79
N GLN A 77 11.05 7.68 26.24
CA GLN A 77 10.69 6.44 25.55
C GLN A 77 9.18 6.29 25.39
N ASP A 78 8.77 5.75 24.26
CA ASP A 78 7.39 5.32 23.97
C ASP A 78 7.47 3.99 23.21
N PHE A 79 7.30 2.88 23.92
CA PHE A 79 7.16 1.57 23.31
C PHE A 79 5.72 1.11 23.39
N GLY A 80 5.19 0.61 22.30
CA GLY A 80 3.81 0.14 22.24
C GLY A 80 3.58 -0.89 21.16
N ILE A 81 2.42 -1.50 21.29
CA ILE A 81 1.91 -2.51 20.36
C ILE A 81 0.48 -2.15 19.96
N GLY A 82 0.03 -2.68 18.85
CA GLY A 82 -1.34 -2.48 18.40
C GLY A 82 -1.74 -3.43 17.29
N ALA A 83 -3.00 -3.31 16.93
CA ALA A 83 -3.60 -4.06 15.85
C ALA A 83 -4.47 -3.14 15.00
N GLY A 84 -4.71 -3.53 13.78
CA GLY A 84 -5.50 -2.76 12.86
C GLY A 84 -5.94 -3.56 11.65
N VAL A 85 -6.48 -2.82 10.70
CA VAL A 85 -6.88 -3.35 9.40
C VAL A 85 -6.38 -2.43 8.30
N HIS A 86 -6.00 -3.03 7.18
CA HIS A 86 -5.77 -2.36 5.91
C HIS A 86 -6.85 -2.78 4.94
N ASN A 87 -7.54 -1.83 4.35
CA ASN A 87 -8.32 -2.09 3.15
C ASN A 87 -7.43 -1.76 1.96
N LEU A 88 -7.11 -2.77 1.18
CA LEU A 88 -6.35 -2.67 -0.05
C LEU A 88 -7.31 -2.76 -1.22
N ASP A 89 -7.37 -1.71 -2.02
CA ASP A 89 -8.12 -1.68 -3.28
C ASP A 89 -7.11 -1.50 -4.42
N VAL A 90 -7.13 -2.41 -5.36
CA VAL A 90 -6.32 -2.35 -6.58
C VAL A 90 -7.26 -2.46 -7.77
N GLU A 91 -7.15 -1.52 -8.68
CA GLU A 91 -7.93 -1.43 -9.90
C GLU A 91 -6.95 -1.26 -11.06
N ALA A 92 -7.07 -2.11 -12.07
CA ALA A 92 -6.35 -1.96 -13.33
C ALA A 92 -7.37 -1.79 -14.44
N TYR A 93 -7.13 -0.88 -15.36
CA TYR A 93 -8.02 -0.62 -16.48
C TYR A 93 -7.24 -0.51 -17.78
N ILE A 94 -7.93 -0.83 -18.86
CA ILE A 94 -7.48 -0.59 -20.22
C ILE A 94 -8.62 0.09 -20.99
N GLU A 95 -8.27 1.03 -21.84
CA GLU A 95 -9.22 1.75 -22.68
C GLU A 95 -8.67 1.89 -24.10
N GLY A 96 -9.54 1.85 -25.10
CA GLY A 96 -9.12 1.99 -26.48
C GLY A 96 -10.21 1.56 -27.47
N ASN A 97 -9.86 1.55 -28.72
CA ASN A 97 -10.76 1.08 -29.76
C ASN A 97 -10.61 -0.42 -29.99
N ILE A 98 -11.67 -1.18 -29.78
CA ILE A 98 -11.76 -2.60 -30.10
C ILE A 98 -12.33 -2.82 -31.49
N ALA A 99 -11.88 -3.85 -32.17
CA ALA A 99 -12.45 -4.27 -33.44
C ALA A 99 -13.56 -5.30 -33.23
N LYS A 100 -14.83 -4.93 -33.49
CA LYS A 100 -15.97 -5.86 -33.42
C LYS A 100 -16.18 -6.65 -34.70
N ASN A 101 -15.91 -6.02 -35.88
CA ASN A 101 -15.96 -6.64 -37.22
C ASN A 101 -14.98 -5.94 -38.16
N GLU A 102 -14.76 -6.49 -39.37
CA GLU A 102 -13.95 -5.79 -40.39
C GLU A 102 -14.52 -4.38 -40.67
N GLY A 103 -13.82 -3.37 -40.15
CA GLY A 103 -14.12 -1.95 -40.36
C GLY A 103 -14.93 -1.24 -39.28
N ASP A 104 -15.44 -1.97 -38.28
CA ASP A 104 -16.16 -1.35 -37.14
C ASP A 104 -15.25 -1.31 -35.90
N PHE A 105 -14.99 -0.09 -35.42
CA PHE A 105 -14.27 0.14 -34.17
C PHE A 105 -15.23 0.74 -33.16
N GLU A 106 -15.24 0.18 -31.96
CA GLU A 106 -15.97 0.70 -30.82
C GLU A 106 -14.99 1.02 -29.70
N TYR A 107 -15.17 2.15 -29.04
CA TYR A 107 -14.39 2.50 -27.85
C TYR A 107 -14.86 1.61 -26.71
N SER A 108 -13.91 0.90 -26.10
CA SER A 108 -14.13 0.09 -24.91
C SER A 108 -13.30 0.63 -23.75
N TYR A 109 -13.88 0.53 -22.57
CA TYR A 109 -13.22 0.74 -21.28
C TYR A 109 -13.54 -0.44 -20.41
N ASP A 110 -12.50 -1.16 -20.03
CA ASP A 110 -12.62 -2.35 -19.17
C ASP A 110 -11.75 -2.16 -17.95
N ASP A 111 -12.28 -2.54 -16.78
CA ASP A 111 -11.57 -2.50 -15.52
C ASP A 111 -11.68 -3.84 -14.78
N VAL A 112 -10.60 -4.18 -14.11
CA VAL A 112 -10.51 -5.34 -13.21
C VAL A 112 -10.06 -4.83 -11.86
N GLY A 113 -10.87 -5.06 -10.84
CA GLY A 113 -10.63 -4.59 -9.49
C GLY A 113 -10.54 -5.71 -8.47
N PHE A 114 -9.73 -5.47 -7.45
CA PHE A 114 -9.59 -6.32 -6.28
C PHE A 114 -9.64 -5.47 -5.03
N SER A 115 -10.49 -5.87 -4.08
CA SER A 115 -10.60 -5.21 -2.78
C SER A 115 -10.50 -6.21 -1.66
N GLN A 116 -9.60 -5.97 -0.70
CA GLN A 116 -9.35 -6.90 0.39
C GLN A 116 -9.04 -6.20 1.71
N ILE A 117 -9.66 -6.72 2.77
CA ILE A 117 -9.39 -6.31 4.14
C ILE A 117 -8.32 -7.23 4.74
N LEU A 118 -7.19 -6.64 5.15
CA LEU A 118 -6.03 -7.33 5.67
C LEU A 118 -5.82 -6.94 7.15
N PRO A 119 -5.94 -7.88 8.08
CA PRO A 119 -5.59 -7.61 9.48
C PRO A 119 -4.09 -7.38 9.60
N ASN A 120 -3.71 -6.45 10.50
CA ASN A 120 -2.32 -6.24 10.82
C ASN A 120 -2.10 -6.12 12.33
N ILE A 121 -0.93 -6.54 12.77
CA ILE A 121 -0.39 -6.23 14.09
C ILE A 121 0.89 -5.42 13.92
N GLY A 122 1.20 -4.58 14.89
CA GLY A 122 2.40 -3.76 14.81
C GLY A 122 2.95 -3.40 16.18
N ALA A 123 4.23 -3.07 16.19
CA ALA A 123 4.92 -2.56 17.36
C ALA A 123 5.70 -1.32 16.97
N TRP A 124 5.85 -0.39 17.88
CA TRP A 124 6.69 0.79 17.70
C TRP A 124 7.55 1.06 18.93
N TYR A 125 8.70 1.64 18.67
CA TYR A 125 9.59 2.16 19.68
C TYR A 125 10.10 3.54 19.26
N ASN A 126 9.88 4.52 20.15
CA ASN A 126 10.37 5.86 19.99
C ASN A 126 11.29 6.19 21.15
N PHE A 127 12.46 6.72 20.85
CA PHE A 127 13.45 7.10 21.84
C PHE A 127 13.98 8.52 21.57
N SER A 128 13.87 9.39 22.56
CA SER A 128 14.36 10.77 22.51
C SER A 128 15.59 10.93 23.40
N PRO A 129 16.81 10.73 22.85
CA PRO A 129 18.05 10.91 23.62
C PRO A 129 18.28 12.35 24.03
N ALA A 130 17.74 13.30 23.29
CA ALA A 130 17.85 14.73 23.56
C ALA A 130 16.59 15.47 23.07
N LYS A 131 16.38 16.72 23.50
CA LYS A 131 15.17 17.50 23.25
C LYS A 131 14.78 17.68 21.79
N ARG A 132 15.72 17.54 20.84
CA ARG A 132 15.51 17.77 19.41
C ARG A 132 15.63 16.51 18.58
N TRP A 133 15.95 15.38 19.19
CA TRP A 133 16.20 14.13 18.51
C TRP A 133 15.18 13.07 18.89
N LEU A 134 14.65 12.40 17.89
CA LEU A 134 13.76 11.26 18.05
C LEU A 134 14.25 10.13 17.13
N LEU A 135 14.69 9.04 17.73
CA LEU A 135 14.88 7.80 17.02
C LEU A 135 13.55 7.05 17.05
N HIS A 136 13.13 6.53 15.92
CA HIS A 136 11.89 5.78 15.84
C HIS A 136 12.10 4.48 15.07
N ALA A 137 11.42 3.45 15.52
CA ALA A 137 11.35 2.17 14.86
C ALA A 137 9.91 1.68 14.88
N ARG A 138 9.48 1.04 13.80
CA ARG A 138 8.16 0.44 13.67
C ARG A 138 8.27 -0.85 12.87
N VAL A 139 7.55 -1.85 13.32
CA VAL A 139 7.36 -3.12 12.60
C VAL A 139 5.87 -3.35 12.48
N ASP A 140 5.40 -3.61 11.30
CA ASP A 140 4.03 -4.05 11.02
C ASP A 140 4.09 -5.41 10.33
N TRP A 141 3.24 -6.32 10.76
CA TRP A 141 3.02 -7.62 10.15
C TRP A 141 1.57 -7.74 9.72
N ILE A 142 1.38 -8.14 8.49
CA ILE A 142 0.08 -8.34 7.86
C ILE A 142 0.04 -9.79 7.39
N SER A 143 -1.05 -10.46 7.67
CA SER A 143 -1.33 -11.79 7.13
C SER A 143 -2.64 -11.73 6.36
N ALA A 144 -2.65 -12.35 5.21
CA ALA A 144 -3.83 -12.55 4.40
C ALA A 144 -3.96 -14.03 4.07
N ASP A 145 -5.17 -14.54 4.24
CA ASP A 145 -5.57 -15.89 3.82
C ASP A 145 -6.91 -15.72 3.10
N ILE A 146 -6.90 -15.87 1.77
CA ILE A 146 -7.99 -15.44 0.92
C ILE A 146 -8.24 -16.53 -0.12
N GLY A 147 -9.08 -17.51 0.25
CA GLY A 147 -9.42 -18.63 -0.64
C GLY A 147 -8.17 -19.42 -1.00
N ASP A 148 -7.79 -19.41 -2.27
CA ASP A 148 -6.62 -20.14 -2.79
C ASP A 148 -5.31 -19.35 -2.69
N TYR A 149 -5.33 -18.19 -2.06
CA TYR A 149 -4.19 -17.29 -1.89
C TYR A 149 -3.85 -17.10 -0.41
N ASP A 150 -2.60 -17.33 -0.08
CA ASP A 150 -2.04 -16.99 1.23
C ASP A 150 -0.87 -16.03 1.08
N GLY A 151 -0.73 -15.15 2.05
CA GLY A 151 0.35 -14.18 2.00
C GLY A 151 0.68 -13.56 3.35
N THR A 152 1.93 -13.20 3.51
CA THR A 152 2.41 -12.45 4.65
C THR A 152 3.24 -11.26 4.18
N MET A 153 3.07 -10.14 4.87
CA MET A 153 3.82 -8.93 4.61
C MET A 153 4.46 -8.41 5.90
N TRP A 154 5.74 -8.14 5.82
CA TRP A 154 6.50 -7.44 6.85
C TRP A 154 6.89 -6.06 6.35
N ASN A 155 6.62 -5.05 7.17
CA ASN A 155 7.06 -3.68 6.91
C ASN A 155 7.80 -3.19 8.16
N THR A 156 9.07 -2.89 8.00
CA THR A 156 9.92 -2.37 9.07
C THR A 156 10.44 -1.00 8.68
N THR A 157 10.28 -0.04 9.54
CA THR A 157 10.79 1.33 9.37
C THR A 157 11.67 1.68 10.56
N VAL A 158 12.85 2.23 10.28
CA VAL A 158 13.76 2.78 11.30
C VAL A 158 14.22 4.15 10.84
N GLY A 159 14.13 5.13 11.71
CA GLY A 159 14.48 6.49 11.32
C GLY A 159 14.91 7.38 12.47
N VAL A 160 15.35 8.56 12.07
CA VAL A 160 15.81 9.61 12.95
C VAL A 160 15.14 10.92 12.54
N ASN A 161 14.42 11.50 13.47
CA ASN A 161 13.83 12.81 13.32
C ASN A 161 14.64 13.84 14.10
N PHE A 162 14.96 14.96 13.46
CA PHE A 162 15.61 16.11 14.07
C PHE A 162 14.73 17.35 14.00
N GLN A 163 14.35 17.88 15.14
CA GLN A 163 13.58 19.12 15.26
C GLN A 163 14.50 20.32 15.16
N ALA A 164 14.62 20.89 13.96
CA ALA A 164 15.50 22.04 13.72
C ALA A 164 14.95 23.32 14.36
N TRP A 165 13.63 23.58 14.19
CA TRP A 165 12.93 24.75 14.74
C TRP A 165 11.62 24.33 15.42
N ARG A 166 10.92 25.29 16.00
CA ARG A 166 9.67 25.03 16.73
C ARG A 166 8.61 24.30 15.91
N HIS A 167 8.55 24.56 14.61
CA HIS A 167 7.53 24.05 13.70
C HIS A 167 8.09 23.26 12.50
N VAL A 168 9.42 23.09 12.43
CA VAL A 168 10.06 22.39 11.30
C VAL A 168 11.04 21.36 11.82
N GLY A 169 10.92 20.15 11.34
CA GLY A 169 11.83 19.03 11.58
C GLY A 169 12.14 18.31 10.30
N PHE A 170 13.21 17.54 10.32
CA PHE A 170 13.64 16.67 9.25
C PHE A 170 13.62 15.23 9.74
N ASP A 171 13.12 14.35 8.91
CA ASP A 171 13.06 12.92 9.18
C ASP A 171 13.83 12.17 8.09
N VAL A 172 14.74 11.32 8.51
CA VAL A 172 15.46 10.40 7.62
C VAL A 172 15.18 9.01 8.13
N TYR A 173 14.63 8.18 7.27
CA TYR A 173 14.28 6.81 7.63
C TYR A 173 14.68 5.83 6.54
N TRP A 174 14.92 4.61 6.97
CA TRP A 174 15.07 3.42 6.13
C TRP A 174 13.84 2.54 6.32
N GLN A 175 13.34 2.01 5.24
CA GLN A 175 12.19 1.12 5.23
C GLN A 175 12.54 -0.18 4.52
N TYR A 176 12.26 -1.27 5.19
CA TYR A 176 12.36 -2.61 4.64
C TYR A 176 10.96 -3.18 4.47
N PHE A 177 10.69 -3.69 3.29
CA PHE A 177 9.43 -4.29 2.93
C PHE A 177 9.70 -5.69 2.38
N ASN A 178 9.00 -6.68 2.90
CA ASN A 178 9.03 -8.04 2.41
C ASN A 178 7.61 -8.54 2.25
N LEU A 179 7.28 -9.04 1.09
CA LEU A 179 6.01 -9.64 0.73
C LEU A 179 6.27 -11.06 0.26
N ASN A 180 5.66 -12.02 0.92
CA ASN A 180 5.62 -13.42 0.52
C ASN A 180 4.17 -13.79 0.27
N GLY A 181 3.88 -14.34 -0.90
CA GLY A 181 2.55 -14.81 -1.26
C GLY A 181 2.62 -16.10 -2.05
N GLY A 182 1.65 -16.97 -1.84
CA GLY A 182 1.44 -18.19 -2.59
C GLY A 182 0.04 -18.23 -3.17
N ALA A 183 -0.11 -18.91 -4.30
CA ALA A 183 -1.40 -19.28 -4.86
C ALA A 183 -1.38 -20.78 -5.15
N GLU A 184 -2.36 -21.49 -4.62
CA GLU A 184 -2.54 -22.92 -4.88
C GLU A 184 -3.94 -23.13 -5.48
N LYS A 185 -4.01 -23.56 -6.72
CA LYS A 185 -5.24 -23.91 -7.41
C LYS A 185 -5.05 -25.27 -8.05
N ASP A 186 -6.03 -26.14 -7.98
CA ASP A 186 -6.07 -27.58 -8.28
C ASP A 186 -4.94 -28.19 -9.15
N ASP A 187 -4.35 -27.43 -10.09
CA ASP A 187 -3.25 -27.89 -10.95
C ASP A 187 -2.11 -26.88 -11.10
N TRP A 188 -2.11 -25.79 -10.33
CA TRP A 188 -1.10 -24.74 -10.44
C TRP A 188 -0.67 -24.20 -9.07
N ARG A 189 0.65 -24.07 -8.88
CA ARG A 189 1.26 -23.42 -7.73
C ARG A 189 2.13 -22.27 -8.19
N GLY A 190 1.85 -21.09 -7.68
CA GLY A 190 2.67 -19.92 -7.88
C GLY A 190 3.12 -19.32 -6.56
N SER A 191 4.35 -18.86 -6.47
CA SER A 191 4.86 -18.10 -5.33
C SER A 191 5.43 -16.79 -5.80
N LEU A 192 5.16 -15.73 -5.04
CA LEU A 192 5.73 -14.41 -5.22
C LEU A 192 6.52 -14.02 -3.97
N ASP A 193 7.79 -13.67 -4.17
CA ASP A 193 8.64 -13.13 -3.13
C ASP A 193 9.18 -11.77 -3.60
N MET A 194 8.83 -10.71 -2.89
CA MET A 194 9.26 -9.36 -3.20
C MET A 194 9.90 -8.74 -1.96
N THR A 195 11.14 -8.31 -2.13
CA THR A 195 11.89 -7.60 -1.09
C THR A 195 12.32 -6.24 -1.63
N TYR A 196 12.07 -5.21 -0.85
CA TYR A 196 12.50 -3.83 -1.12
C TYR A 196 13.14 -3.23 0.13
N SER A 197 14.26 -2.54 -0.03
CA SER A 197 14.99 -1.83 1.02
C SER A 197 15.47 -0.46 0.57
#